data_3ef525eca179b7d7d7cf45d0b597086e
#
_entry.id   3ef525eca179b7d7d7cf45d0b597086e
#
_cell.length_a   1.000
_cell.length_b   1.000
_cell.length_c   1.000
_cell.angle_alpha   90.00
_cell.angle_beta   90.00
_cell.angle_gamma   90.00
#
_symmetry.space_group_name_H-M   'P 1'
#
loop_
_entity.id
_entity.type
_entity.pdbx_description
1 polymer ?
#
loop_
_entity_poly.entity_id
_entity_poly.type
_entity_poly.pdbx_seq_one_letter_code
_entity_poly.pdbx_strand_id
1 'polypeptide(L)'
;MLTDDMKRIIQEYPLGFVATAAPDGTPNVSPKGTFIVLDDQTIAFGEIRSPGTIRNLRANPRLEVNFVDPFVRKGYRFAGSAILVERGSHTFDRLLGRFRSALVLRFRAIVTITVTRALPLTSPAYDDGKTQAELRRAWTARFRELQPNQRFEE
;
A
#
# COMPACT_ATOMS: atom_id res chain seq x y z
N MET A 1 -15.43 6.46 -1.70
CA MET A 1 -15.17 6.60 -0.26
C MET A 1 -14.62 5.30 0.27
N LEU A 2 -13.58 5.34 1.10
CA LEU A 2 -12.96 4.15 1.69
C LEU A 2 -13.89 3.55 2.75
N THR A 3 -14.22 2.27 2.63
CA THR A 3 -14.95 1.54 3.66
C THR A 3 -14.05 1.21 4.84
N ASP A 4 -14.63 0.81 5.97
CA ASP A 4 -13.87 0.39 7.15
C ASP A 4 -12.96 -0.80 6.85
N ASP A 5 -13.42 -1.76 6.03
CA ASP A 5 -12.58 -2.90 5.63
C ASP A 5 -11.40 -2.49 4.73
N MET A 6 -11.60 -1.54 3.81
CA MET A 6 -10.51 -0.98 3.01
C MET A 6 -9.45 -0.30 3.88
N LYS A 7 -9.88 0.51 4.86
CA LYS A 7 -8.98 1.16 5.81
C LYS A 7 -8.24 0.13 6.67
N ARG A 8 -8.94 -0.89 7.15
CA ARG A 8 -8.36 -1.99 7.93
C ARG A 8 -7.24 -2.71 7.15
N ILE A 9 -7.50 -3.08 5.89
CA ILE A 9 -6.51 -3.75 5.03
C ILE A 9 -5.25 -2.89 4.88
N ILE A 10 -5.39 -1.59 4.62
CA ILE A 10 -4.24 -0.68 4.49
C ILE A 10 -3.46 -0.58 5.81
N GLN A 11 -4.16 -0.53 6.95
CA GLN A 11 -3.54 -0.37 8.27
C GLN A 11 -2.86 -1.64 8.77
N GLU A 12 -3.46 -2.80 8.53
CA GLU A 12 -2.91 -4.10 8.96
C GLU A 12 -1.82 -4.62 8.01
N TYR A 13 -1.95 -4.33 6.71
CA TYR A 13 -1.03 -4.78 5.65
C TYR A 13 -0.54 -3.57 4.83
N PRO A 14 0.24 -2.67 5.43
CA PRO A 14 0.60 -1.38 4.82
C PRO A 14 1.62 -1.49 3.67
N LEU A 15 2.00 -2.69 3.26
CA LEU A 15 2.87 -2.90 2.10
C LEU A 15 2.04 -2.79 0.81
N GLY A 16 2.03 -1.59 0.23
CA GLY A 16 1.34 -1.32 -1.03
C GLY A 16 2.27 -1.42 -2.23
N PHE A 17 1.81 -2.07 -3.29
CA PHE A 17 2.53 -2.15 -4.56
C PHE A 17 2.00 -1.06 -5.49
N VAL A 18 2.78 0.01 -5.66
CA VAL A 18 2.41 1.21 -6.40
C VAL A 18 2.83 1.08 -7.86
N ALA A 19 1.84 1.08 -8.76
CA ALA A 19 2.03 1.07 -10.20
C ALA A 19 1.92 2.49 -10.76
N THR A 20 2.92 2.89 -11.53
CA THR A 20 2.97 4.16 -12.26
C THR A 20 3.42 3.91 -13.69
N ALA A 21 3.27 4.90 -14.57
CA ALA A 21 3.71 4.81 -15.95
C ALA A 21 4.58 5.99 -16.35
N ALA A 22 5.63 5.72 -17.11
CA ALA A 22 6.43 6.75 -17.76
C ALA A 22 5.66 7.37 -18.95
N PRO A 23 6.08 8.54 -19.46
CA PRO A 23 5.41 9.18 -20.60
C PRO A 23 5.31 8.32 -21.86
N ASP A 24 6.25 7.39 -22.08
CA ASP A 24 6.24 6.44 -23.19
C ASP A 24 5.37 5.19 -22.90
N GLY A 25 4.71 5.14 -21.75
CA GLY A 25 3.88 4.01 -21.34
C GLY A 25 4.62 2.90 -20.58
N THR A 26 5.94 3.00 -20.42
CA THR A 26 6.71 1.99 -19.66
C THR A 26 6.19 1.88 -18.23
N PRO A 27 5.72 0.70 -17.77
CA PRO A 27 5.20 0.52 -16.43
C PRO A 27 6.33 0.47 -15.39
N ASN A 28 6.01 0.92 -14.19
CA ASN A 28 6.88 0.79 -13.01
C ASN A 28 6.05 0.36 -11.82
N VAL A 29 6.50 -0.64 -11.08
CA VAL A 29 5.88 -1.10 -9.84
C VAL A 29 6.89 -1.00 -8.71
N SER A 30 6.50 -0.35 -7.62
CA SER A 30 7.38 -0.15 -6.47
C SER A 30 6.65 -0.47 -5.16
N PRO A 31 7.20 -1.34 -4.29
CA PRO A 31 6.62 -1.59 -2.97
C PRO A 31 6.85 -0.39 -2.05
N LYS A 32 5.83 -0.02 -1.27
CA LYS A 32 5.87 1.03 -0.25
C LYS A 32 5.33 0.49 1.05
N GLY A 33 6.12 0.52 2.11
CA GLY A 33 5.76 -0.01 3.42
C GLY A 33 5.26 1.04 4.43
N THR A 34 5.10 2.29 4.02
CA THR A 34 4.79 3.40 4.93
C THR A 34 3.38 3.98 4.75
N PHE A 35 2.47 3.22 4.16
CA PHE A 35 1.11 3.69 3.90
C PHE A 35 0.34 4.01 5.18
N ILE A 36 -0.42 5.10 5.12
CA ILE A 36 -1.42 5.48 6.13
C ILE A 36 -2.71 5.92 5.45
N VAL A 37 -3.81 5.86 6.19
CA VAL A 37 -5.09 6.45 5.83
C VAL A 37 -5.16 7.84 6.42
N LEU A 38 -5.39 8.87 5.61
CA LEU A 38 -5.54 10.25 6.07
C LEU A 38 -7.00 10.58 6.41
N ASP A 39 -7.91 10.18 5.54
CA ASP A 39 -9.35 10.40 5.68
C ASP A 39 -10.15 9.38 4.85
N ASP A 40 -11.44 9.62 4.66
CA ASP A 40 -12.36 8.71 3.94
C ASP A 40 -12.09 8.58 2.43
N GLN A 41 -11.19 9.36 1.87
CA GLN A 41 -10.90 9.35 0.44
C GLN A 41 -9.39 9.44 0.13
N THR A 42 -8.57 9.70 1.14
CA THR A 42 -7.16 9.99 0.94
C THR A 42 -6.27 9.01 1.70
N ILE A 43 -5.34 8.40 0.99
CA ILE A 43 -4.24 7.61 1.56
C ILE A 43 -2.91 8.30 1.26
N ALA A 44 -1.86 7.95 1.99
CA ALA A 44 -0.54 8.54 1.76
C ALA A 44 0.58 7.55 2.09
N PHE A 45 1.74 7.78 1.48
CA PHE A 45 2.98 7.10 1.86
C PHE A 45 4.15 8.07 1.90
N GLY A 46 5.15 7.76 2.74
CA GLY A 46 6.43 8.44 2.76
C GLY A 46 7.36 7.88 1.70
N GLU A 47 7.91 8.74 0.85
CA GLU A 47 8.88 8.38 -0.17
C GLU A 47 10.29 8.52 0.39
N ILE A 48 11.10 7.44 0.27
CA ILE A 48 12.48 7.40 0.75
C ILE A 48 13.45 7.25 -0.42
N ARG A 49 13.23 6.25 -1.28
CA ARG A 49 14.14 5.92 -2.37
C ARG A 49 13.40 5.20 -3.50
N SER A 50 12.68 5.94 -4.30
CA SER A 50 12.02 5.42 -5.50
C SER A 50 11.95 6.48 -6.59
N PRO A 51 13.11 6.83 -7.18
CA PRO A 51 13.20 7.92 -8.16
C PRO A 51 12.33 7.68 -9.39
N GLY A 52 12.15 6.44 -9.81
CA GLY A 52 11.26 6.07 -10.93
C GLY A 52 9.79 6.39 -10.64
N THR A 53 9.31 6.04 -9.45
CA THR A 53 7.94 6.38 -9.01
C THR A 53 7.72 7.89 -9.01
N ILE A 54 8.63 8.64 -8.40
CA ILE A 54 8.51 10.11 -8.29
C ILE A 54 8.56 10.77 -9.66
N ARG A 55 9.48 10.36 -10.51
CA ARG A 55 9.60 10.88 -11.89
C ARG A 55 8.31 10.63 -12.68
N ASN A 56 7.74 9.43 -12.59
CA ASN A 56 6.51 9.09 -13.26
C ASN A 56 5.33 9.93 -12.75
N LEU A 57 5.20 10.09 -11.42
CA LEU A 57 4.10 10.86 -10.83
C LEU A 57 4.19 12.35 -11.11
N ARG A 58 5.38 12.91 -11.29
CA ARG A 58 5.55 14.29 -11.75
C ARG A 58 5.04 14.51 -13.18
N ALA A 59 5.24 13.53 -14.05
CA ALA A 59 4.77 13.59 -15.44
C ALA A 59 3.28 13.19 -15.56
N ASN A 60 2.84 12.23 -14.77
CA ASN A 60 1.46 11.73 -14.75
C ASN A 60 1.08 11.35 -13.31
N PRO A 61 0.19 12.10 -12.66
CA PRO A 61 -0.17 11.85 -11.26
C PRO A 61 -1.05 10.61 -11.05
N ARG A 62 -1.49 9.95 -12.11
CA ARG A 62 -2.35 8.76 -12.02
C ARG A 62 -1.54 7.54 -11.58
N LEU A 63 -2.11 6.77 -10.68
CA LEU A 63 -1.51 5.54 -10.19
C LEU A 63 -2.56 4.50 -9.81
N GLU A 64 -2.11 3.27 -9.66
CA GLU A 64 -2.85 2.23 -8.95
C GLU A 64 -1.97 1.64 -7.85
N VAL A 65 -2.61 1.17 -6.78
CA VAL A 65 -1.92 0.48 -5.69
C VAL A 65 -2.73 -0.72 -5.21
N ASN A 66 -2.05 -1.84 -5.01
CA ASN A 66 -2.63 -3.06 -4.44
C ASN A 66 -2.21 -3.23 -2.98
N PHE A 67 -3.20 -3.60 -2.14
CA PHE A 67 -2.97 -4.14 -0.80
C PHE A 67 -3.65 -5.49 -0.69
N VAL A 68 -2.96 -6.47 -0.14
CA VAL A 68 -3.47 -7.84 -0.01
C VAL A 68 -3.14 -8.38 1.37
N ASP A 69 -4.14 -8.94 2.04
CA ASP A 69 -3.91 -9.84 3.17
C ASP A 69 -3.38 -11.18 2.63
N PRO A 70 -2.11 -11.52 2.87
CA PRO A 70 -1.48 -12.70 2.28
C PRO A 70 -2.01 -14.02 2.88
N PHE A 71 -2.67 -13.98 4.04
CA PHE A 71 -3.20 -15.18 4.69
C PHE A 71 -4.55 -15.61 4.12
N VAL A 72 -5.39 -14.65 3.74
CA VAL A 72 -6.70 -14.95 3.18
C VAL A 72 -6.79 -14.66 1.68
N ARG A 73 -5.74 -14.08 1.09
CA ARG A 73 -5.68 -13.76 -0.34
C ARG A 73 -6.84 -12.89 -0.81
N LYS A 74 -7.17 -11.91 0.01
CA LYS A 74 -8.13 -10.84 -0.28
C LYS A 74 -7.49 -9.48 -0.07
N GLY A 75 -7.97 -8.49 -0.79
CA GLY A 75 -7.50 -7.13 -0.65
C GLY A 75 -8.22 -6.18 -1.59
N TYR A 76 -7.56 -5.08 -1.92
CA TYR A 76 -8.12 -4.05 -2.78
C TYR A 76 -7.07 -3.46 -3.71
N ARG A 77 -7.51 -3.10 -4.91
CA ARG A 77 -6.81 -2.23 -5.84
C ARG A 77 -7.45 -0.85 -5.79
N PHE A 78 -6.67 0.14 -5.47
CA PHE A 78 -7.10 1.53 -5.48
C PHE A 78 -6.49 2.24 -6.68
N ALA A 79 -7.31 2.93 -7.45
CA ALA A 79 -6.86 3.90 -8.45
C ALA A 79 -7.06 5.31 -7.91
N GLY A 80 -6.15 6.21 -8.24
CA GLY A 80 -6.24 7.58 -7.76
C GLY A 80 -5.27 8.52 -8.44
N SER A 81 -5.25 9.74 -7.91
CA SER A 81 -4.35 10.80 -8.35
C SER A 81 -3.47 11.25 -7.19
N ALA A 82 -2.18 11.38 -7.45
CA ALA A 82 -1.18 11.71 -6.46
C ALA A 82 -0.83 13.19 -6.44
N ILE A 83 -0.53 13.69 -5.24
CA ILE A 83 0.14 14.98 -5.02
C ILE A 83 1.45 14.70 -4.30
N LEU A 84 2.54 15.24 -4.84
CA LEU A 84 3.86 15.17 -4.22
C LEU A 84 4.02 16.35 -3.26
N VAL A 85 4.19 16.04 -1.98
CA VAL A 85 4.43 17.03 -0.93
C VAL A 85 5.90 16.95 -0.55
N GLU A 86 6.67 17.92 -1.01
CA GLU A 86 8.13 17.95 -0.84
C GLU A 86 8.52 18.26 0.61
N ARG A 87 9.62 17.67 1.07
CA ARG A 87 10.25 18.02 2.35
C ARG A 87 10.60 19.51 2.39
N GLY A 88 10.40 20.12 3.55
CA GLY A 88 10.66 21.55 3.76
C GLY A 88 9.44 22.45 3.56
N SER A 89 8.31 21.91 3.09
CA SER A 89 7.06 22.63 3.03
C SER A 89 6.29 22.53 4.35
N HIS A 90 5.46 23.53 4.66
CA HIS A 90 4.58 23.52 5.83
C HIS A 90 3.59 22.32 5.78
N THR A 91 3.09 22.00 4.61
CA THR A 91 2.20 20.85 4.41
C THR A 91 2.92 19.53 4.72
N PHE A 92 4.18 19.39 4.31
CA PHE A 92 5.00 18.22 4.65
C PHE A 92 5.12 18.05 6.16
N ASP A 93 5.49 19.11 6.88
CA ASP A 93 5.68 19.05 8.34
C ASP A 93 4.40 18.66 9.07
N ARG A 94 3.25 19.19 8.62
CA ARG A 94 1.94 18.85 9.17
C ARG A 94 1.58 17.38 8.91
N LEU A 95 1.81 16.87 7.71
CA LEU A 95 1.51 15.49 7.35
C LEU A 95 2.46 14.50 8.02
N LEU A 96 3.73 14.88 8.22
CA LEU A 96 4.73 14.04 8.84
C LEU A 96 4.30 13.54 10.22
N GLY A 97 3.61 14.38 10.98
CA GLY A 97 3.06 14.04 12.29
C GLY A 97 1.97 12.95 12.28
N ARG A 98 1.42 12.63 11.12
CA ARG A 98 0.42 11.55 10.95
C ARG A 98 1.07 10.16 10.84
N PHE A 99 2.36 10.09 10.53
CA PHE A 99 3.11 8.84 10.37
C PHE A 99 3.71 8.40 11.71
N ARG A 100 3.63 7.10 12.00
CA ARG A 100 4.21 6.47 13.19
C ARG A 100 5.43 5.61 12.86
N SER A 101 5.95 5.70 11.65
CA SER A 101 7.13 4.95 11.21
C SER A 101 8.41 5.55 11.81
N ALA A 102 9.36 4.70 12.21
CA ALA A 102 10.71 5.13 12.56
C ALA A 102 11.49 5.71 11.35
N LEU A 103 10.97 5.51 10.13
CA LEU A 103 11.60 5.97 8.89
C LEU A 103 11.24 7.40 8.49
N VAL A 104 10.41 8.11 9.29
CA VAL A 104 9.94 9.47 8.97
C VAL A 104 11.08 10.47 8.71
N LEU A 105 12.21 10.33 9.40
CA LEU A 105 13.37 11.20 9.18
C LEU A 105 14.03 11.00 7.80
N ARG A 106 13.77 9.87 7.16
CA ARG A 106 14.28 9.54 5.83
C ARG A 106 13.33 9.93 4.69
N PHE A 107 12.13 10.39 4.99
CA PHE A 107 11.18 10.80 3.97
C PHE A 107 11.70 12.00 3.20
N ARG A 108 11.79 11.86 1.88
CA ARG A 108 12.13 12.95 0.94
C ARG A 108 10.90 13.73 0.51
N ALA A 109 9.78 13.03 0.43
CA ALA A 109 8.48 13.55 0.10
C ALA A 109 7.40 12.72 0.79
N ILE A 110 6.21 13.27 0.89
CA ILE A 110 4.99 12.52 1.21
C ILE A 110 4.13 12.55 -0.05
N VAL A 111 3.70 11.38 -0.49
CA VAL A 111 2.78 11.25 -1.62
C VAL A 111 1.38 11.04 -1.06
N THR A 112 0.49 12.01 -1.27
CA THR A 112 -0.93 11.86 -0.95
C THR A 112 -1.68 11.40 -2.20
N ILE A 113 -2.64 10.51 -2.02
CA ILE A 113 -3.40 9.90 -3.12
C ILE A 113 -4.88 10.08 -2.83
N THR A 114 -5.56 10.84 -3.67
CA THR A 114 -7.02 10.88 -3.66
C THR A 114 -7.53 9.66 -4.43
N VAL A 115 -8.21 8.76 -3.71
CA VAL A 115 -8.75 7.52 -4.28
C VAL A 115 -10.01 7.84 -5.08
N THR A 116 -10.02 7.44 -6.35
CA THR A 116 -11.15 7.64 -7.26
C THR A 116 -11.90 6.36 -7.58
N ARG A 117 -11.26 5.21 -7.38
CA ARG A 117 -11.85 3.88 -7.60
C ARG A 117 -11.20 2.86 -6.68
N ALA A 118 -12.01 1.94 -6.16
CA ALA A 118 -11.57 0.78 -5.42
C ALA A 118 -12.20 -0.48 -6.00
N LEU A 119 -11.38 -1.50 -6.24
CA LEU A 119 -11.82 -2.81 -6.73
C LEU A 119 -11.37 -3.89 -5.74
N PRO A 120 -12.26 -4.83 -5.36
CA PRO A 120 -11.87 -5.97 -4.54
C PRO A 120 -10.94 -6.90 -5.30
N LEU A 121 -9.98 -7.48 -4.60
CA LEU A 121 -9.08 -8.53 -5.07
C LEU A 121 -9.36 -9.79 -4.27
N THR A 122 -9.59 -10.90 -4.96
CA THR A 122 -9.84 -12.20 -4.34
C THR A 122 -9.09 -13.30 -5.07
N SER A 123 -8.66 -14.31 -4.32
CA SER A 123 -8.08 -15.51 -4.91
C SER A 123 -9.14 -16.32 -5.67
N PRO A 124 -8.80 -16.92 -6.83
CA PRO A 124 -9.65 -17.89 -7.51
C PRO A 124 -10.09 -19.08 -6.66
N ALA A 125 -9.38 -19.38 -5.57
CA ALA A 125 -9.76 -20.44 -4.62
C ALA A 125 -11.18 -20.23 -4.04
N TYR A 126 -11.64 -18.99 -3.94
CA TYR A 126 -13.01 -18.68 -3.50
C TYR A 126 -14.06 -19.10 -4.52
N ASP A 127 -13.71 -19.08 -5.81
CA ASP A 127 -14.57 -19.56 -6.90
C ASP A 127 -14.74 -21.09 -6.82
N ASP A 128 -13.74 -21.79 -6.28
CA ASP A 128 -13.75 -23.24 -6.04
C ASP A 128 -14.42 -23.64 -4.70
N GLY A 129 -15.08 -22.70 -4.03
CA GLY A 129 -15.82 -22.95 -2.79
C GLY A 129 -14.98 -22.98 -1.52
N LYS A 130 -13.70 -22.59 -1.56
CA LYS A 130 -12.87 -22.46 -0.35
C LYS A 130 -13.36 -21.32 0.53
N THR A 131 -13.30 -21.53 1.83
CA THR A 131 -13.65 -20.52 2.83
C THR A 131 -12.43 -19.69 3.22
N GLN A 132 -12.68 -18.51 3.78
CA GLN A 132 -11.61 -17.64 4.30
C GLN A 132 -10.83 -18.34 5.42
N ALA A 133 -11.50 -19.10 6.28
CA ALA A 133 -10.85 -19.86 7.34
C ALA A 133 -9.93 -20.97 6.80
N GLU A 134 -10.33 -21.64 5.71
CA GLU A 134 -9.49 -22.64 5.05
C GLU A 134 -8.23 -22.04 4.45
N LEU A 135 -8.35 -20.90 3.75
CA LEU A 135 -7.19 -20.21 3.18
C LEU A 135 -6.26 -19.71 4.30
N ARG A 136 -6.80 -19.14 5.37
CA ARG A 136 -6.01 -18.66 6.50
C ARG A 136 -5.19 -19.80 7.11
N ARG A 137 -5.79 -20.96 7.34
CA ARG A 137 -5.08 -22.14 7.86
C ARG A 137 -3.97 -22.59 6.92
N ALA A 138 -4.27 -22.73 5.63
CA ALA A 138 -3.32 -23.20 4.63
C ALA A 138 -2.11 -22.25 4.49
N TRP A 139 -2.34 -20.95 4.37
CA TRP A 139 -1.26 -19.98 4.22
C TRP A 139 -0.49 -19.74 5.51
N THR A 140 -1.13 -19.79 6.68
CA THR A 140 -0.44 -19.75 7.97
C THR A 140 0.52 -20.94 8.10
N ALA A 141 0.08 -22.15 7.76
CA ALA A 141 0.93 -23.33 7.75
C ALA A 141 2.11 -23.17 6.77
N ARG A 142 1.85 -22.67 5.55
CA ARG A 142 2.89 -22.43 4.54
C ARG A 142 3.95 -21.42 5.01
N PHE A 143 3.53 -20.31 5.60
CA PHE A 143 4.48 -19.31 6.13
C PHE A 143 5.33 -19.86 7.29
N ARG A 144 4.75 -20.71 8.14
CA ARG A 144 5.50 -21.42 9.20
C ARG A 144 6.54 -22.37 8.62
N GLU A 145 6.23 -23.11 7.55
CA GLU A 145 7.19 -23.96 6.84
C GLU A 145 8.34 -23.16 6.24
N LEU A 146 8.06 -21.98 5.67
CA LEU A 146 9.07 -21.11 5.07
C LEU A 146 9.99 -20.45 6.11
N GLN A 147 9.55 -20.36 7.37
CA GLN A 147 10.28 -19.74 8.48
C GLN A 147 10.32 -20.65 9.71
N PRO A 148 10.88 -21.86 9.60
CA PRO A 148 10.81 -22.89 10.68
C PRO A 148 11.59 -22.51 11.93
N ASN A 149 12.57 -21.60 11.83
CA ASN A 149 13.51 -21.27 12.91
C ASN A 149 13.26 -19.88 13.54
N GLN A 150 12.19 -19.18 13.18
CA GLN A 150 11.82 -17.97 13.89
C GLN A 150 11.19 -18.35 15.24
N ARG A 151 12.01 -18.34 16.28
CA ARG A 151 11.52 -18.25 17.65
C ARG A 151 11.10 -16.79 17.84
N PHE A 152 9.81 -16.56 18.01
CA PHE A 152 9.35 -15.31 18.59
C PHE A 152 9.88 -15.33 20.03
N GLU A 153 10.88 -14.51 20.35
CA GLU A 153 11.26 -14.28 21.73
C GLU A 153 10.05 -13.58 22.40
N GLU A 154 9.48 -14.26 23.40
CA GLU A 154 8.41 -13.73 24.24
C GLU A 154 8.92 -12.58 25.13
#